data_3e04cd7f1c9d9a59dd0658d94cee9c60
#
_entry.id   3e04cd7f1c9d9a59dd0658d94cee9c60
#
_cell.length_a   1.000
_cell.length_b   1.000
_cell.length_c   1.000
_cell.angle_alpha   90.00
_cell.angle_beta   90.00
_cell.angle_gamma   90.00
#
_symmetry.space_group_name_H-M   'P 1'
#
loop_
_entity.id
_entity.type
_entity.pdbx_description
1 polymer ?
#
loop_
_entity_poly.entity_id
_entity_poly.type
_entity_poly.pdbx_seq_one_letter_code
_entity_poly.pdbx_strand_id
1 'polypeptide(L)'
;MLARIWDGVTEARRADEYVEYLRSTGVADSTSTEGNRGVYVLRREDGPRTSFRFVSLWESMDAIRRFAGPEPERARYYPEDERFLLALEPGVEHYEVVIGNGAGAPVAEGAALAQQLRTLWRGDPWHGPSLEDILDGVTPEQAAARPIPGGHSIWELVGHVAAWNDVWRRRLEGQVIGDPEVGDFPPVPEPTAPAWARARERLRDAHERLVERVARLTPGQLAATVAGKDYDARFLVKGAIRHTVYHSGQIALLKKAA
;
A
#
# COMPACT_ATOMS: atom_id res chain seq x y z
N MET A 1 -19.60 -6.92 11.15
CA MET A 1 -18.96 -7.56 9.99
C MET A 1 -19.39 -9.01 9.94
N LEU A 2 -19.71 -9.55 8.77
CA LEU A 2 -20.16 -10.92 8.59
C LEU A 2 -19.11 -11.73 7.83
N ALA A 3 -18.91 -12.97 8.21
CA ALA A 3 -18.17 -13.96 7.44
C ALA A 3 -19.15 -14.90 6.74
N ARG A 4 -18.97 -15.11 5.44
CA ARG A 4 -19.66 -16.14 4.66
C ARG A 4 -18.66 -17.23 4.32
N ILE A 5 -18.96 -18.45 4.74
CA ILE A 5 -18.06 -19.61 4.67
C ILE A 5 -18.67 -20.68 3.78
N TRP A 6 -17.88 -21.13 2.81
CA TRP A 6 -18.19 -22.27 1.95
C TRP A 6 -17.07 -23.30 2.05
N ASP A 7 -17.42 -24.57 2.06
CA ASP A 7 -16.49 -25.69 2.07
C ASP A 7 -16.63 -26.53 0.79
N GLY A 8 -15.49 -27.02 0.28
CA GLY A 8 -15.47 -27.90 -0.87
C GLY A 8 -14.26 -28.86 -0.81
N VAL A 9 -14.35 -29.96 -1.57
CA VAL A 9 -13.30 -30.99 -1.60
C VAL A 9 -13.00 -31.35 -3.05
N THR A 10 -11.71 -31.41 -3.38
CA THR A 10 -11.19 -31.88 -4.69
C THR A 10 -10.34 -33.12 -4.53
N GLU A 11 -10.01 -33.79 -5.64
CA GLU A 11 -8.87 -34.69 -5.68
C GLU A 11 -7.57 -33.90 -5.48
N ALA A 12 -6.62 -34.44 -4.71
CA ALA A 12 -5.34 -33.75 -4.39
C ALA A 12 -4.58 -33.34 -5.67
N ARG A 13 -4.55 -34.17 -6.69
CA ARG A 13 -3.88 -33.88 -7.97
C ARG A 13 -4.46 -32.69 -8.74
N ARG A 14 -5.66 -32.22 -8.41
CA ARG A 14 -6.35 -31.09 -9.06
C ARG A 14 -6.38 -29.85 -8.20
N ALA A 15 -5.85 -29.91 -6.99
CA ALA A 15 -5.95 -28.82 -6.01
C ALA A 15 -5.34 -27.51 -6.51
N ASP A 16 -4.18 -27.56 -7.15
CA ASP A 16 -3.51 -26.35 -7.65
C ASP A 16 -4.26 -25.72 -8.84
N GLU A 17 -4.78 -26.56 -9.76
CA GLU A 17 -5.62 -26.09 -10.87
C GLU A 17 -6.90 -25.43 -10.32
N TYR A 18 -7.49 -25.98 -9.28
CA TYR A 18 -8.67 -25.42 -8.63
C TYR A 18 -8.38 -24.11 -7.91
N VAL A 19 -7.21 -23.93 -7.31
CA VAL A 19 -6.80 -22.63 -6.71
C VAL A 19 -6.79 -21.53 -7.78
N GLU A 20 -6.24 -21.79 -8.96
CA GLU A 20 -6.22 -20.79 -10.04
C GLU A 20 -7.62 -20.51 -10.58
N TYR A 21 -8.47 -21.52 -10.64
CA TYR A 21 -9.87 -21.35 -11.00
C TYR A 21 -10.66 -20.51 -9.98
N LEU A 22 -10.49 -20.78 -8.67
CA LEU A 22 -11.07 -19.97 -7.60
C LEU A 22 -10.59 -18.50 -7.66
N ARG A 23 -9.31 -18.29 -7.99
CA ARG A 23 -8.73 -16.95 -8.12
C ARG A 23 -9.44 -16.11 -9.19
N SER A 24 -9.72 -16.72 -10.33
CA SER A 24 -10.35 -16.08 -11.48
C SER A 24 -11.88 -16.01 -11.39
N THR A 25 -12.50 -16.74 -10.47
CA THR A 25 -13.96 -16.82 -10.30
C THR A 25 -14.40 -16.27 -8.94
N GLY A 26 -14.58 -17.14 -7.95
CA GLY A 26 -15.15 -16.78 -6.64
C GLY A 26 -14.39 -15.67 -5.91
N VAL A 27 -13.05 -15.65 -5.99
CA VAL A 27 -12.22 -14.57 -5.40
C VAL A 27 -12.43 -13.27 -6.16
N ALA A 28 -12.34 -13.30 -7.49
CA ALA A 28 -12.49 -12.10 -8.32
C ALA A 28 -13.89 -11.47 -8.13
N ASP A 29 -14.94 -12.28 -8.21
CA ASP A 29 -16.33 -11.81 -8.04
C ASP A 29 -16.59 -11.27 -6.63
N SER A 30 -16.13 -11.99 -5.60
CA SER A 30 -16.29 -11.51 -4.22
C SER A 30 -15.59 -10.17 -4.00
N THR A 31 -14.34 -10.04 -4.46
CA THR A 31 -13.54 -8.82 -4.23
C THR A 31 -14.02 -7.63 -5.05
N SER A 32 -14.67 -7.85 -6.20
CA SER A 32 -15.27 -6.80 -7.03
C SER A 32 -16.63 -6.33 -6.52
N THR A 33 -17.28 -7.09 -5.63
CA THR A 33 -18.59 -6.75 -5.08
C THR A 33 -18.47 -5.71 -3.98
N GLU A 34 -19.25 -4.62 -4.09
CA GLU A 34 -19.28 -3.55 -3.08
C GLU A 34 -19.69 -4.09 -1.70
N GLY A 35 -18.93 -3.70 -0.67
CA GLY A 35 -19.13 -4.15 0.71
C GLY A 35 -18.37 -5.44 1.06
N ASN A 36 -17.61 -6.02 0.13
CA ASN A 36 -16.62 -7.05 0.47
C ASN A 36 -15.47 -6.43 1.30
N ARG A 37 -15.02 -7.16 2.32
CA ARG A 37 -13.96 -6.76 3.24
C ARG A 37 -12.76 -7.70 3.23
N GLY A 38 -12.77 -8.68 2.36
CA GLY A 38 -11.67 -9.62 2.14
C GLY A 38 -12.12 -11.03 1.85
N VAL A 39 -11.21 -11.82 1.28
CA VAL A 39 -11.41 -13.23 0.96
C VAL A 39 -10.19 -14.02 1.39
N TYR A 40 -10.43 -15.17 2.01
CA TYR A 40 -9.41 -16.17 2.32
C TYR A 40 -9.82 -17.49 1.71
N VAL A 41 -8.91 -18.13 0.99
CA VAL A 41 -9.04 -19.51 0.53
C VAL A 41 -8.05 -20.34 1.35
N LEU A 42 -8.59 -21.15 2.24
CA LEU A 42 -7.81 -22.04 3.08
C LEU A 42 -7.79 -23.43 2.45
N ARG A 43 -6.66 -24.11 2.50
CA ARG A 43 -6.46 -25.43 1.93
C ARG A 43 -5.89 -26.37 2.98
N ARG A 44 -6.40 -27.62 3.03
CA ARG A 44 -5.85 -28.70 3.84
C ARG A 44 -5.72 -29.95 2.99
N GLU A 45 -4.53 -30.52 2.93
CA GLU A 45 -4.28 -31.80 2.29
C GLU A 45 -4.71 -32.95 3.22
N ASP A 46 -5.43 -33.91 2.67
CA ASP A 46 -5.92 -35.09 3.37
C ASP A 46 -5.77 -36.33 2.46
N GLY A 47 -4.56 -36.82 2.35
CA GLY A 47 -4.19 -37.94 1.49
C GLY A 47 -4.56 -37.71 0.02
N PRO A 48 -5.48 -38.53 -0.58
CA PRO A 48 -5.87 -38.38 -1.98
C PRO A 48 -6.80 -37.19 -2.24
N ARG A 49 -7.21 -36.44 -1.21
CA ARG A 49 -8.17 -35.33 -1.28
C ARG A 49 -7.55 -34.07 -0.75
N THR A 50 -8.09 -32.95 -1.19
CA THR A 50 -7.78 -31.61 -0.65
C THR A 50 -9.08 -30.90 -0.29
N SER A 51 -9.19 -30.49 0.96
CA SER A 51 -10.33 -29.71 1.46
C SER A 51 -10.03 -28.22 1.30
N PHE A 52 -11.00 -27.47 0.81
CA PHE A 52 -10.98 -26.04 0.68
C PHE A 52 -12.03 -25.41 1.59
N ARG A 53 -11.67 -24.32 2.25
CA ARG A 53 -12.59 -23.43 2.94
C ARG A 53 -12.47 -22.05 2.36
N PHE A 54 -13.53 -21.56 1.77
CA PHE A 54 -13.62 -20.21 1.22
C PHE A 54 -14.32 -19.30 2.24
N VAL A 55 -13.59 -18.34 2.79
CA VAL A 55 -14.09 -17.38 3.77
C VAL A 55 -14.10 -16.00 3.12
N SER A 56 -15.30 -15.43 2.94
CA SER A 56 -15.45 -14.05 2.49
C SER A 56 -16.03 -13.18 3.61
N LEU A 57 -15.45 -11.99 3.78
CA LEU A 57 -15.84 -11.04 4.82
C LEU A 57 -16.65 -9.90 4.22
N TRP A 58 -17.72 -9.48 4.90
CA TRP A 58 -18.72 -8.56 4.37
C TRP A 58 -19.16 -7.54 5.42
N GLU A 59 -19.44 -6.32 4.98
CA GLU A 59 -19.94 -5.27 5.87
C GLU A 59 -21.37 -5.51 6.36
N SER A 60 -22.21 -6.15 5.53
CA SER A 60 -23.62 -6.38 5.83
C SER A 60 -24.18 -7.59 5.05
N MET A 61 -25.36 -8.06 5.44
CA MET A 61 -26.11 -9.09 4.71
C MET A 61 -26.52 -8.59 3.31
N ASP A 62 -26.79 -7.31 3.14
CA ASP A 62 -27.11 -6.76 1.83
C ASP A 62 -25.92 -6.78 0.86
N ALA A 63 -24.69 -6.61 1.38
CA ALA A 63 -23.50 -6.83 0.59
C ALA A 63 -23.35 -8.30 0.14
N ILE A 64 -23.65 -9.24 1.03
CA ILE A 64 -23.68 -10.67 0.69
C ILE A 64 -24.76 -10.96 -0.39
N ARG A 65 -25.95 -10.36 -0.30
CA ARG A 65 -26.99 -10.52 -1.31
C ARG A 65 -26.59 -9.95 -2.67
N ARG A 66 -25.82 -8.87 -2.73
CA ARG A 66 -25.27 -8.36 -4.00
C ARG A 66 -24.36 -9.37 -4.68
N PHE A 67 -23.59 -10.13 -3.91
CA PHE A 67 -22.71 -11.18 -4.42
C PHE A 67 -23.45 -12.48 -4.73
N ALA A 68 -24.21 -13.00 -3.76
CA ALA A 68 -24.78 -14.35 -3.80
C ALA A 68 -26.21 -14.41 -4.41
N GLY A 69 -26.85 -13.25 -4.58
CA GLY A 69 -28.24 -13.19 -5.04
C GLY A 69 -29.24 -13.24 -3.88
N PRO A 70 -30.54 -13.50 -4.20
CA PRO A 70 -31.64 -13.42 -3.25
C PRO A 70 -31.62 -14.50 -2.16
N GLU A 71 -30.95 -15.61 -2.40
CA GLU A 71 -30.82 -16.74 -1.47
C GLU A 71 -29.34 -16.84 -0.95
N PRO A 72 -28.91 -15.94 -0.05
CA PRO A 72 -27.52 -15.85 0.37
C PRO A 72 -26.98 -17.09 1.11
N GLU A 73 -27.88 -17.95 1.61
CA GLU A 73 -27.56 -19.23 2.27
C GLU A 73 -27.14 -20.32 1.28
N ARG A 74 -27.43 -20.13 -0.01
CA ARG A 74 -27.05 -21.09 -1.06
C ARG A 74 -25.60 -20.83 -1.52
N ALA A 75 -24.90 -21.92 -1.80
CA ALA A 75 -23.60 -21.88 -2.45
C ALA A 75 -23.76 -21.34 -3.88
N ARG A 76 -22.88 -20.41 -4.27
CA ARG A 76 -22.80 -19.94 -5.65
C ARG A 76 -21.70 -20.71 -6.35
N TYR A 77 -22.09 -21.45 -7.41
CA TYR A 77 -21.19 -22.24 -8.22
C TYR A 77 -20.91 -21.57 -9.58
N TYR A 78 -19.74 -21.88 -10.14
CA TYR A 78 -19.29 -21.43 -11.44
C TYR A 78 -19.27 -22.62 -12.42
N PRO A 79 -19.28 -22.37 -13.74
CA PRO A 79 -19.53 -23.41 -14.73
C PRO A 79 -18.62 -24.64 -14.66
N GLU A 80 -17.38 -24.49 -14.20
CA GLU A 80 -16.44 -25.62 -14.14
C GLU A 80 -16.27 -26.21 -12.73
N ASP A 81 -16.99 -25.73 -11.70
CA ASP A 81 -16.89 -26.25 -10.33
C ASP A 81 -17.15 -27.77 -10.28
N GLU A 82 -18.13 -28.28 -11.03
CA GLU A 82 -18.44 -29.71 -11.12
C GLU A 82 -17.26 -30.55 -11.64
N ARG A 83 -16.37 -29.95 -12.41
CA ARG A 83 -15.18 -30.62 -12.93
C ARG A 83 -14.11 -30.86 -11.86
N PHE A 84 -14.10 -30.04 -10.82
CA PHE A 84 -13.08 -30.06 -9.75
C PHE A 84 -13.60 -30.70 -8.47
N LEU A 85 -14.82 -30.36 -8.08
CA LEU A 85 -15.37 -30.72 -6.79
C LEU A 85 -15.90 -32.16 -6.77
N LEU A 86 -15.61 -32.87 -5.71
CA LEU A 86 -16.10 -34.25 -5.47
C LEU A 86 -17.59 -34.27 -5.09
N ALA A 87 -18.08 -33.16 -4.52
CA ALA A 87 -19.50 -32.92 -4.23
C ALA A 87 -19.75 -31.41 -4.26
N LEU A 88 -20.98 -31.04 -4.65
CA LEU A 88 -21.48 -29.67 -4.60
C LEU A 88 -22.28 -29.49 -3.32
N GLU A 89 -21.65 -28.91 -2.29
CA GLU A 89 -22.33 -28.59 -1.03
C GLU A 89 -23.37 -27.49 -1.26
N PRO A 90 -24.66 -27.71 -0.99
CA PRO A 90 -25.71 -26.79 -1.41
C PRO A 90 -25.73 -25.48 -0.61
N GLY A 91 -25.16 -25.46 0.57
CA GLY A 91 -25.26 -24.37 1.52
C GLY A 91 -23.92 -23.71 1.84
N VAL A 92 -24.06 -22.58 2.50
CA VAL A 92 -22.96 -21.85 3.13
C VAL A 92 -23.36 -21.43 4.53
N GLU A 93 -22.38 -21.17 5.36
CA GLU A 93 -22.63 -20.69 6.72
C GLU A 93 -22.30 -19.20 6.84
N HIS A 94 -23.10 -18.47 7.66
CA HIS A 94 -22.85 -17.08 8.00
C HIS A 94 -22.54 -16.94 9.47
N TYR A 95 -21.47 -16.18 9.79
CA TYR A 95 -21.07 -15.89 11.14
C TYR A 95 -20.93 -14.40 11.37
N GLU A 96 -21.28 -13.93 12.56
CA GLU A 96 -20.84 -12.62 13.00
C GLU A 96 -19.35 -12.68 13.43
N VAL A 97 -18.55 -11.76 12.88
CA VAL A 97 -17.16 -11.62 13.33
C VAL A 97 -17.14 -10.78 14.60
N VAL A 98 -17.11 -11.45 15.77
CA VAL A 98 -17.13 -10.80 17.08
C VAL A 98 -15.76 -10.30 17.54
N ILE A 99 -14.68 -10.92 17.07
CA ILE A 99 -13.29 -10.47 17.29
C ILE A 99 -12.54 -10.60 15.97
N GLY A 100 -11.90 -9.53 15.55
CA GLY A 100 -11.01 -9.52 14.41
C GLY A 100 -9.92 -8.45 14.63
N ASN A 101 -8.70 -8.78 14.33
CA ASN A 101 -7.56 -7.87 14.51
C ASN A 101 -7.34 -6.93 13.29
N GLY A 102 -8.42 -6.55 12.61
CA GLY A 102 -8.37 -5.60 11.49
C GLY A 102 -7.90 -6.18 10.16
N ALA A 103 -7.74 -7.50 10.04
CA ALA A 103 -7.49 -8.17 8.76
C ALA A 103 -8.79 -8.33 7.94
N GLY A 104 -9.63 -7.32 7.91
CA GLY A 104 -10.91 -7.32 7.19
C GLY A 104 -10.96 -6.20 6.16
N ALA A 105 -10.28 -6.31 5.20
CA ALA A 105 -10.05 -5.96 3.81
C ALA A 105 -8.55 -6.06 3.60
N PRO A 106 -8.01 -6.54 2.50
CA PRO A 106 -6.67 -6.14 2.15
C PRO A 106 -6.71 -4.62 2.17
N VAL A 107 -5.98 -3.98 3.09
CA VAL A 107 -5.68 -2.55 2.97
C VAL A 107 -5.21 -2.43 1.55
N ALA A 108 -5.96 -1.71 0.70
CA ALA A 108 -5.63 -1.63 -0.71
C ALA A 108 -4.14 -1.34 -0.76
N GLU A 109 -3.35 -2.09 -1.51
CA GLU A 109 -1.88 -2.03 -1.44
C GLU A 109 -1.39 -0.59 -1.46
N GLY A 110 -2.07 0.28 -2.22
CA GLY A 110 -1.84 1.72 -2.21
C GLY A 110 -2.02 2.35 -0.83
N ALA A 111 -3.06 1.99 -0.09
CA ALA A 111 -3.28 2.51 1.26
C ALA A 111 -2.22 2.00 2.26
N ALA A 112 -1.75 0.75 2.11
CA ALA A 112 -0.67 0.19 2.92
C ALA A 112 0.68 0.91 2.65
N LEU A 113 1.00 1.18 1.39
CA LEU A 113 2.18 1.94 0.98
C LEU A 113 2.10 3.40 1.45
N ALA A 114 0.93 4.02 1.35
CA ALA A 114 0.69 5.36 1.88
C ALA A 114 0.85 5.42 3.40
N GLN A 115 0.42 4.37 4.12
CA GLN A 115 0.64 4.30 5.56
C GLN A 115 2.13 4.20 5.92
N GLN A 116 2.93 3.46 5.16
CA GLN A 116 4.38 3.46 5.34
C GLN A 116 4.98 4.86 5.16
N LEU A 117 4.60 5.59 4.10
CA LEU A 117 5.04 6.98 3.90
C LEU A 117 4.62 7.89 5.07
N ARG A 118 3.39 7.80 5.58
CA ARG A 118 2.95 8.57 6.75
C ARG A 118 3.80 8.29 7.98
N THR A 119 4.08 7.00 8.25
CA THR A 119 4.90 6.60 9.40
C THR A 119 6.33 7.12 9.29
N LEU A 120 6.92 7.22 8.08
CA LEU A 120 8.23 7.83 7.87
C LEU A 120 8.24 9.32 8.19
N TRP A 121 7.16 10.04 7.91
CA TRP A 121 7.04 11.47 8.20
C TRP A 121 6.78 11.72 9.69
N ARG A 122 5.74 11.09 10.23
CA ARG A 122 5.30 11.21 11.64
C ARG A 122 4.82 9.85 12.15
N GLY A 123 5.42 9.35 13.20
CA GLY A 123 5.08 8.08 13.81
C GLY A 123 6.27 7.41 14.44
N ASP A 124 6.18 6.09 14.57
CA ASP A 124 7.26 5.24 15.08
C ASP A 124 7.75 4.30 13.96
N PRO A 125 8.59 4.78 13.03
CA PRO A 125 9.14 3.93 11.99
C PRO A 125 10.19 2.98 12.59
N TRP A 126 10.17 1.72 12.17
CA TRP A 126 11.03 0.67 12.68
C TRP A 126 12.53 1.00 12.69
N HIS A 127 12.99 1.85 11.77
CA HIS A 127 14.42 2.18 11.59
C HIS A 127 14.93 3.30 12.50
N GLY A 128 14.10 3.96 13.30
CA GLY A 128 14.48 5.08 14.16
C GLY A 128 13.46 6.22 14.15
N PRO A 129 13.83 7.43 14.58
CA PRO A 129 12.89 8.55 14.67
C PRO A 129 12.34 8.96 13.30
N SER A 130 11.14 9.50 13.29
CA SER A 130 10.49 10.02 12.07
C SER A 130 11.24 11.23 11.50
N LEU A 131 10.99 11.57 10.24
CA LEU A 131 11.64 12.73 9.60
C LEU A 131 11.24 14.03 10.30
N GLU A 132 10.01 14.16 10.77
CA GLU A 132 9.55 15.31 11.55
C GLU A 132 10.34 15.44 12.86
N ASP A 133 10.50 14.35 13.61
CA ASP A 133 11.28 14.32 14.87
C ASP A 133 12.77 14.65 14.62
N ILE A 134 13.34 14.15 13.50
CA ILE A 134 14.71 14.46 13.12
C ILE A 134 14.86 15.96 12.85
N LEU A 135 13.90 16.59 12.18
CA LEU A 135 13.92 18.01 11.82
C LEU A 135 13.51 18.93 12.99
N ASP A 136 12.96 18.38 14.06
CA ASP A 136 12.59 19.19 15.23
C ASP A 136 13.81 19.81 15.89
N GLY A 137 13.72 21.08 16.28
CA GLY A 137 14.78 21.85 16.90
C GLY A 137 15.96 22.21 15.98
N VAL A 138 15.96 21.85 14.69
CA VAL A 138 17.01 22.28 13.75
C VAL A 138 16.86 23.77 13.43
N THR A 139 17.90 24.57 13.75
CA THR A 139 17.92 26.02 13.45
C THR A 139 18.25 26.27 11.97
N PRO A 140 17.94 27.48 11.43
CA PRO A 140 18.31 27.84 10.05
C PRO A 140 19.83 27.73 9.78
N GLU A 141 20.63 28.11 10.74
CA GLU A 141 22.11 28.09 10.67
C GLU A 141 22.62 26.65 10.61
N GLN A 142 22.10 25.77 11.47
CA GLN A 142 22.41 24.33 11.45
C GLN A 142 21.95 23.70 10.13
N ALA A 143 20.75 24.07 9.66
CA ALA A 143 20.21 23.54 8.41
C ALA A 143 21.06 23.92 7.18
N ALA A 144 21.64 25.12 7.16
CA ALA A 144 22.49 25.60 6.08
C ALA A 144 23.94 25.15 6.19
N ALA A 145 24.39 24.71 7.38
CA ALA A 145 25.75 24.27 7.60
C ALA A 145 26.09 23.02 6.79
N ARG A 146 27.38 22.95 6.36
CA ARG A 146 27.97 21.78 5.67
C ARG A 146 29.14 21.23 6.51
N PRO A 147 28.84 20.50 7.59
CA PRO A 147 29.86 19.99 8.49
C PRO A 147 30.78 18.93 7.86
N ILE A 148 30.28 18.28 6.76
CA ILE A 148 31.06 17.28 6.02
C ILE A 148 31.59 17.91 4.74
N PRO A 149 32.91 17.98 4.50
CA PRO A 149 33.49 18.51 3.26
C PRO A 149 32.93 17.77 2.03
N GLY A 150 32.41 18.52 1.05
CA GLY A 150 31.81 17.97 -0.16
C GLY A 150 30.41 17.37 0.02
N GLY A 151 29.89 17.35 1.26
CA GLY A 151 28.52 16.88 1.55
C GLY A 151 27.47 17.97 1.36
N HIS A 152 26.21 17.54 1.35
CA HIS A 152 25.06 18.43 1.35
C HIS A 152 24.72 18.92 2.76
N SER A 153 24.08 20.08 2.84
CA SER A 153 23.47 20.58 4.07
C SER A 153 22.12 19.92 4.33
N ILE A 154 21.60 20.02 5.57
CA ILE A 154 20.23 19.56 5.91
C ILE A 154 19.21 20.28 5.02
N TRP A 155 19.41 21.58 4.75
CA TRP A 155 18.50 22.36 3.92
C TRP A 155 18.42 21.86 2.48
N GLU A 156 19.58 21.55 1.89
CA GLU A 156 19.63 20.97 0.55
C GLU A 156 18.93 19.61 0.49
N LEU A 157 19.13 18.76 1.48
CA LEU A 157 18.45 17.45 1.58
C LEU A 157 16.93 17.61 1.74
N VAL A 158 16.46 18.56 2.55
CA VAL A 158 15.04 18.89 2.68
C VAL A 158 14.45 19.36 1.36
N GLY A 159 15.16 20.22 0.64
CA GLY A 159 14.76 20.70 -0.70
C GLY A 159 14.72 19.57 -1.73
N HIS A 160 15.72 18.71 -1.73
CA HIS A 160 15.84 17.54 -2.59
C HIS A 160 14.67 16.55 -2.38
N VAL A 161 14.40 16.15 -1.14
CA VAL A 161 13.29 15.23 -0.85
C VAL A 161 11.95 15.84 -1.22
N ALA A 162 11.73 17.14 -0.99
CA ALA A 162 10.52 17.83 -1.39
C ALA A 162 10.34 17.83 -2.92
N ALA A 163 11.39 18.13 -3.68
CA ALA A 163 11.36 18.17 -5.13
C ALA A 163 11.07 16.79 -5.73
N TRP A 164 11.70 15.73 -5.23
CA TRP A 164 11.45 14.36 -5.70
C TRP A 164 10.07 13.83 -5.32
N ASN A 165 9.54 14.17 -4.15
CA ASN A 165 8.17 13.82 -3.80
C ASN A 165 7.17 14.41 -4.79
N ASP A 166 7.36 15.66 -5.27
CA ASP A 166 6.51 16.24 -6.30
C ASP A 166 6.66 15.56 -7.65
N VAL A 167 7.90 15.24 -8.08
CA VAL A 167 8.17 14.50 -9.32
C VAL A 167 7.48 13.14 -9.29
N TRP A 168 7.59 12.38 -8.20
CA TRP A 168 6.97 11.05 -8.11
C TRP A 168 5.45 11.14 -8.10
N ARG A 169 4.87 12.09 -7.39
CA ARG A 169 3.43 12.34 -7.43
C ARG A 169 2.96 12.58 -8.86
N ARG A 170 3.61 13.49 -9.59
CA ARG A 170 3.26 13.84 -10.98
C ARG A 170 3.44 12.66 -11.94
N ARG A 171 4.49 11.83 -11.76
CA ARG A 171 4.66 10.57 -12.50
C ARG A 171 3.51 9.59 -12.23
N LEU A 172 3.06 9.46 -10.98
CA LEU A 172 1.90 8.64 -10.62
C LEU A 172 0.57 9.20 -11.16
N GLU A 173 0.53 10.46 -11.57
CA GLU A 173 -0.57 11.10 -12.28
C GLU A 173 -0.47 10.95 -13.81
N GLY A 174 0.54 10.22 -14.31
CA GLY A 174 0.71 9.92 -15.73
C GLY A 174 1.56 10.94 -16.50
N GLN A 175 2.20 11.91 -15.81
CA GLN A 175 3.06 12.89 -16.47
C GLN A 175 4.45 12.30 -16.78
N VAL A 176 4.99 12.60 -17.95
CA VAL A 176 6.37 12.26 -18.33
C VAL A 176 7.29 13.36 -17.83
N ILE A 177 7.98 13.10 -16.73
CA ILE A 177 8.88 14.08 -16.09
C ILE A 177 10.23 13.41 -15.84
N GLY A 178 11.29 14.14 -16.16
CA GLY A 178 12.68 13.80 -15.84
C GLY A 178 13.06 14.19 -14.40
N ASP A 179 14.08 14.99 -14.28
CA ASP A 179 14.57 15.55 -13.03
C ASP A 179 13.67 16.67 -12.52
N PRO A 180 13.78 17.06 -11.23
CA PRO A 180 13.03 18.17 -10.68
C PRO A 180 13.35 19.50 -11.41
N GLU A 181 12.30 20.24 -11.77
CA GLU A 181 12.42 21.54 -12.45
C GLU A 181 13.21 22.58 -11.64
N VAL A 182 13.19 22.46 -10.32
CA VAL A 182 13.93 23.32 -9.37
C VAL A 182 15.40 22.86 -9.14
N GLY A 183 15.83 21.83 -9.87
CA GLY A 183 17.12 21.16 -9.69
C GLY A 183 17.08 20.04 -8.66
N ASP A 184 18.03 19.12 -8.77
CA ASP A 184 18.16 17.96 -7.87
C ASP A 184 18.39 18.39 -6.42
N PHE A 185 19.25 19.37 -6.20
CA PHE A 185 19.47 20.04 -4.91
C PHE A 185 19.20 21.54 -5.09
N PRO A 186 17.96 22.00 -4.81
CA PRO A 186 17.62 23.41 -4.96
C PRO A 186 18.55 24.32 -4.13
N PRO A 187 18.89 25.51 -4.62
CA PRO A 187 19.77 26.42 -3.91
C PRO A 187 19.19 26.84 -2.55
N VAL A 188 20.04 26.88 -1.54
CA VAL A 188 19.69 27.34 -0.20
C VAL A 188 19.63 28.86 -0.20
N PRO A 189 18.49 29.48 0.20
CA PRO A 189 18.38 30.93 0.36
C PRO A 189 19.16 31.39 1.60
N GLU A 190 19.16 32.69 1.86
CA GLU A 190 19.69 33.23 3.12
C GLU A 190 19.05 32.50 4.31
N PRO A 191 19.86 31.97 5.27
CA PRO A 191 19.40 31.15 6.37
C PRO A 191 18.69 31.97 7.45
N THR A 192 17.41 32.26 7.21
CA THR A 192 16.53 32.95 8.14
C THR A 192 15.43 32.00 8.65
N ALA A 193 14.92 32.27 9.86
CA ALA A 193 13.84 31.45 10.44
C ALA A 193 12.60 31.36 9.54
N PRO A 194 12.12 32.45 8.90
CA PRO A 194 10.99 32.34 7.96
C PRO A 194 11.31 31.52 6.69
N ALA A 195 12.54 31.59 6.17
CA ALA A 195 12.94 30.84 5.00
C ALA A 195 13.05 29.34 5.31
N TRP A 196 13.60 28.98 6.46
CA TRP A 196 13.66 27.60 6.94
C TRP A 196 12.28 27.02 7.21
N ALA A 197 11.39 27.78 7.87
CA ALA A 197 10.01 27.36 8.08
C ALA A 197 9.28 27.02 6.75
N ARG A 198 9.45 27.89 5.73
CA ARG A 198 8.89 27.63 4.38
C ARG A 198 9.50 26.42 3.69
N ALA A 199 10.79 26.12 3.91
CA ALA A 199 11.41 24.91 3.35
C ALA A 199 10.81 23.64 3.97
N ARG A 200 10.65 23.62 5.29
CA ARG A 200 10.01 22.50 6.01
C ARG A 200 8.53 22.34 5.60
N GLU A 201 7.81 23.42 5.44
CA GLU A 201 6.42 23.41 4.99
C GLU A 201 6.27 22.84 3.58
N ARG A 202 7.13 23.27 2.62
CA ARG A 202 7.16 22.70 1.28
C ARG A 202 7.42 21.20 1.27
N LEU A 203 8.34 20.72 2.12
CA LEU A 203 8.61 19.28 2.25
C LEU A 203 7.38 18.55 2.77
N ARG A 204 6.75 19.05 3.83
CA ARG A 204 5.52 18.46 4.38
C ARG A 204 4.42 18.37 3.33
N ASP A 205 4.12 19.49 2.66
CA ASP A 205 3.06 19.56 1.66
C ASP A 205 3.32 18.64 0.46
N ALA A 206 4.57 18.57 -0.02
CA ALA A 206 4.94 17.65 -1.09
C ALA A 206 4.78 16.19 -0.67
N HIS A 207 5.16 15.87 0.57
CA HIS A 207 4.99 14.54 1.14
C HIS A 207 3.51 14.16 1.31
N GLU A 208 2.70 15.03 1.88
CA GLU A 208 1.26 14.79 2.07
C GLU A 208 0.54 14.56 0.75
N ARG A 209 0.83 15.36 -0.29
CA ARG A 209 0.26 15.17 -1.64
C ARG A 209 0.69 13.84 -2.27
N LEU A 210 1.94 13.41 -2.07
CA LEU A 210 2.39 12.10 -2.53
C LEU A 210 1.64 10.97 -1.80
N VAL A 211 1.52 11.06 -0.47
CA VAL A 211 0.79 10.11 0.37
C VAL A 211 -0.67 9.97 -0.09
N GLU A 212 -1.35 11.09 -0.32
CA GLU A 212 -2.75 11.09 -0.80
C GLU A 212 -2.88 10.42 -2.17
N ARG A 213 -1.94 10.72 -3.08
CA ARG A 213 -1.94 10.09 -4.42
C ARG A 213 -1.72 8.60 -4.33
N VAL A 214 -0.76 8.15 -3.52
CA VAL A 214 -0.44 6.72 -3.32
C VAL A 214 -1.61 5.97 -2.68
N ALA A 215 -2.29 6.58 -1.69
CA ALA A 215 -3.44 5.97 -1.02
C ALA A 215 -4.60 5.61 -1.96
N ARG A 216 -4.73 6.33 -3.08
CA ARG A 216 -5.79 6.15 -4.08
C ARG A 216 -5.42 5.19 -5.22
N LEU A 217 -4.20 4.64 -5.23
CA LEU A 217 -3.76 3.72 -6.28
C LEU A 217 -4.43 2.35 -6.12
N THR A 218 -5.11 1.92 -7.17
CA THR A 218 -5.63 0.56 -7.28
C THR A 218 -4.52 -0.45 -7.56
N PRO A 219 -4.73 -1.76 -7.35
CA PRO A 219 -3.74 -2.79 -7.70
C PRO A 219 -3.33 -2.74 -9.19
N GLY A 220 -4.28 -2.48 -10.09
CA GLY A 220 -4.00 -2.34 -11.52
C GLY A 220 -3.12 -1.11 -11.82
N GLN A 221 -3.38 0.02 -11.18
CA GLN A 221 -2.55 1.23 -11.31
C GLN A 221 -1.14 1.03 -10.72
N LEU A 222 -1.01 0.28 -9.62
CA LEU A 222 0.30 -0.06 -9.05
C LEU A 222 1.12 -0.98 -9.96
N ALA A 223 0.47 -1.85 -10.73
CA ALA A 223 1.13 -2.73 -11.71
C ALA A 223 1.37 -2.05 -13.07
N ALA A 224 0.78 -0.88 -13.31
CA ALA A 224 0.95 -0.16 -14.58
C ALA A 224 2.34 0.45 -14.67
N THR A 225 2.95 0.36 -15.85
CA THR A 225 4.22 1.01 -16.17
C THR A 225 4.08 2.53 -16.06
N VAL A 226 5.05 3.17 -15.38
CA VAL A 226 5.11 4.64 -15.25
C VAL A 226 5.45 5.26 -16.61
N ALA A 227 4.70 6.28 -17.02
CA ALA A 227 4.88 6.93 -18.31
C ALA A 227 6.35 7.38 -18.56
N GLY A 228 6.95 6.91 -19.65
CA GLY A 228 8.34 7.19 -20.02
C GLY A 228 9.40 6.49 -19.17
N LYS A 229 9.04 5.44 -18.43
CA LYS A 229 9.95 4.63 -17.61
C LYS A 229 9.80 3.15 -17.93
N ASP A 230 10.75 2.34 -17.51
CA ASP A 230 10.81 0.87 -17.66
C ASP A 230 10.39 0.10 -16.40
N TYR A 231 9.80 0.79 -15.43
CA TYR A 231 9.33 0.23 -14.16
C TYR A 231 7.87 0.60 -13.88
N ASP A 232 7.21 -0.16 -13.00
CA ASP A 232 5.82 0.07 -12.60
C ASP A 232 5.69 1.09 -11.44
N ALA A 233 4.46 1.53 -11.19
CA ALA A 233 4.17 2.48 -10.11
C ALA A 233 4.49 1.92 -8.72
N ARG A 234 4.38 0.59 -8.50
CA ARG A 234 4.73 -0.06 -7.25
C ARG A 234 6.23 0.06 -6.97
N PHE A 235 7.07 -0.15 -7.98
CA PHE A 235 8.51 0.03 -7.87
C PHE A 235 8.86 1.48 -7.52
N LEU A 236 8.23 2.45 -8.18
CA LEU A 236 8.41 3.88 -7.91
C LEU A 236 8.08 4.21 -6.44
N VAL A 237 6.91 3.79 -5.93
CA VAL A 237 6.49 4.10 -4.55
C VAL A 237 7.43 3.46 -3.53
N LYS A 238 7.85 2.20 -3.75
CA LYS A 238 8.85 1.55 -2.89
C LYS A 238 10.20 2.25 -2.95
N GLY A 239 10.56 2.80 -4.11
CA GLY A 239 11.74 3.65 -4.29
C GLY A 239 11.64 4.93 -3.47
N ALA A 240 10.50 5.63 -3.51
CA ALA A 240 10.25 6.84 -2.74
C ALA A 240 10.37 6.61 -1.21
N ILE A 241 9.82 5.49 -0.71
CA ILE A 241 9.96 5.09 0.69
C ILE A 241 11.44 4.94 1.06
N ARG A 242 12.20 4.17 0.29
CA ARG A 242 13.63 3.92 0.55
C ARG A 242 14.47 5.18 0.48
N HIS A 243 14.19 6.04 -0.47
CA HIS A 243 14.85 7.33 -0.65
C HIS A 243 14.61 8.25 0.56
N THR A 244 13.38 8.33 1.05
CA THR A 244 13.07 9.11 2.26
C THR A 244 13.85 8.58 3.46
N VAL A 245 13.89 7.24 3.68
CA VAL A 245 14.68 6.63 4.76
C VAL A 245 16.17 6.96 4.64
N TYR A 246 16.73 6.85 3.42
CA TYR A 246 18.13 7.14 3.15
C TYR A 246 18.50 8.58 3.52
N HIS A 247 17.71 9.55 3.08
CA HIS A 247 17.99 10.97 3.39
C HIS A 247 17.64 11.33 4.84
N SER A 248 16.67 10.69 5.47
CA SER A 248 16.41 10.86 6.91
C SER A 248 17.64 10.48 7.75
N GLY A 249 18.30 9.36 7.40
CA GLY A 249 19.55 8.97 8.04
C GLY A 249 20.68 9.99 7.87
N GLN A 250 20.85 10.56 6.67
CA GLN A 250 21.82 11.63 6.40
C GLN A 250 21.52 12.90 7.22
N ILE A 251 20.26 13.34 7.25
CA ILE A 251 19.84 14.50 8.04
C ILE A 251 20.11 14.28 9.53
N ALA A 252 19.79 13.08 10.05
CA ALA A 252 20.04 12.74 11.45
C ALA A 252 21.53 12.78 11.83
N LEU A 253 22.40 12.36 10.91
CA LEU A 253 23.85 12.45 11.12
C LEU A 253 24.34 13.91 11.07
N LEU A 254 23.89 14.70 10.09
CA LEU A 254 24.25 16.11 9.95
C LEU A 254 23.79 16.94 11.15
N LYS A 255 22.59 16.67 11.69
CA LYS A 255 22.08 17.31 12.91
C LYS A 255 22.99 17.12 14.12
N LYS A 256 23.69 15.98 14.21
CA LYS A 256 24.64 15.70 15.30
C LYS A 256 26.02 16.32 15.08
N ALA A 257 26.35 16.61 13.82
CA ALA A 257 27.64 17.15 13.42
C ALA A 257 27.66 18.68 13.29
N ALA A 258 26.51 19.34 13.24
CA ALA A 258 26.30 20.78 13.21
C ALA A 258 25.89 21.29 14.59
#